data_3a7deff363c2186902e8a5aeb2650c65
#
_entry.id   3a7deff363c2186902e8a5aeb2650c65
#
_cell.length_a   1.000
_cell.length_b   1.000
_cell.length_c   1.000
_cell.angle_alpha   90.00
_cell.angle_beta   90.00
_cell.angle_gamma   90.00
#
_symmetry.space_group_name_H-M   'P 1'
#
loop_
_entity.id
_entity.type
_entity.pdbx_description
1 polymer ?
#
loop_
_entity_poly.entity_id
_entity_poly.type
_entity_poly.pdbx_seq_one_letter_code
_entity_poly.pdbx_strand_id
1 'polypeptide(L)'
;MKPARSLVAASVICALAASPVCAQQRASAEEIEALKRMVQEVISQNEELKRRIHLLEAPKAKEKPVTKEAGSDPATKAPEDATQKAKAAEEPPKPVSADFGWWNKIQLGGAVETEVRSVTNKDFKPKSRESVFELKTAEFDFEANIVDWAKGKLAAEWIGPSVAGSQLKSTAADADKLNLNEAYIQIGTDTSLFSMKAGRRTLPFGLSTGSTVAARLEDKLTVSDPLSLAVFDTKEDQILVEMKLGGLNVATYVFQGDTHRGVERRLQHYGAHVGYGLKTDVLSLVVGFSMIDSVFDSDGLEDKYPEALTAPYVPGIAANIRLGLFGFSLVTAYYGALRQAHFTRNDQPVNIRPEAWSVEAGYTTEIFGQKTYGAFAYSQTADLVGAFPEARSIGTLGTWFSNNIRLALEYVYDQDYPKTAHAQGGPGGTGRTSETYLVRLTYEW
;
A
#
# COMPACT_ATOMS: atom_id res chain seq x y z
N MET A 1 -24.57 33.14 -8.13
CA MET A 1 -25.03 32.43 -6.91
C MET A 1 -24.17 31.19 -6.83
N LYS A 2 -23.17 31.16 -5.93
CA LYS A 2 -22.30 29.99 -5.71
C LYS A 2 -23.08 28.95 -4.88
N PRO A 3 -23.13 27.67 -5.25
CA PRO A 3 -23.83 26.68 -4.48
C PRO A 3 -23.05 26.28 -3.24
N ALA A 4 -23.75 26.27 -2.12
CA ALA A 4 -23.26 25.86 -0.79
C ALA A 4 -23.06 24.33 -0.68
N ARG A 5 -22.41 23.68 -1.70
CA ARG A 5 -22.28 22.22 -1.77
C ARG A 5 -21.01 21.66 -1.12
N SER A 6 -19.99 22.49 -0.87
CA SER A 6 -18.75 22.03 -0.21
C SER A 6 -18.85 21.92 1.32
N LEU A 7 -19.92 22.40 1.93
CA LEU A 7 -20.08 22.39 3.39
C LEU A 7 -20.55 21.03 3.95
N VAL A 8 -21.18 20.17 3.14
CA VAL A 8 -21.78 18.92 3.65
C VAL A 8 -20.70 17.84 3.90
N ALA A 9 -19.70 17.73 3.05
CA ALA A 9 -18.63 16.75 3.27
C ALA A 9 -17.71 17.15 4.45
N ALA A 10 -17.42 18.44 4.59
CA ALA A 10 -16.69 18.94 5.74
C ALA A 10 -17.49 18.80 7.06
N SER A 11 -18.82 18.90 7.00
CA SER A 11 -19.68 18.76 8.17
C SER A 11 -19.77 17.33 8.70
N VAL A 12 -19.69 16.30 7.86
CA VAL A 12 -19.67 14.92 8.31
C VAL A 12 -18.36 14.55 9.01
N ILE A 13 -17.23 15.06 8.51
CA ILE A 13 -15.92 14.86 9.14
C ILE A 13 -15.80 15.67 10.43
N CYS A 14 -16.32 16.91 10.46
CA CYS A 14 -16.36 17.74 11.67
C CYS A 14 -17.38 17.25 12.71
N ALA A 15 -18.50 16.65 12.32
CA ALA A 15 -19.48 16.10 13.27
C ALA A 15 -18.97 14.84 13.99
N LEU A 16 -18.09 14.06 13.36
CA LEU A 16 -17.41 12.94 14.01
C LEU A 16 -16.21 13.39 14.88
N ALA A 17 -15.61 14.55 14.56
CA ALA A 17 -14.53 15.14 15.35
C ALA A 17 -14.99 16.05 16.49
N ALA A 18 -16.27 16.50 16.47
CA ALA A 18 -16.85 17.42 17.44
C ALA A 18 -17.75 16.75 18.49
N SER A 19 -17.52 15.47 18.78
CA SER A 19 -18.02 14.91 20.04
C SER A 19 -17.21 15.51 21.19
N PRO A 20 -17.84 16.08 22.22
CA PRO A 20 -17.13 16.72 23.32
C PRO A 20 -16.47 15.65 24.21
N VAL A 21 -15.28 15.18 23.83
CA VAL A 21 -14.36 14.52 24.77
C VAL A 21 -13.53 15.63 25.44
N CYS A 22 -14.20 16.46 26.18
CA CYS A 22 -13.62 17.27 27.23
C CYS A 22 -14.34 17.00 28.54
N ALA A 23 -14.42 15.72 28.91
CA ALA A 23 -14.40 15.35 30.32
C ALA A 23 -12.97 14.90 30.59
N GLN A 24 -12.15 15.86 30.98
CA GLN A 24 -10.85 15.61 31.59
C GLN A 24 -11.14 14.88 32.91
N GLN A 25 -11.33 13.57 32.84
CA GLN A 25 -11.27 12.73 34.01
C GLN A 25 -9.84 12.85 34.54
N ARG A 26 -9.69 13.62 35.59
CA ARG A 26 -8.49 13.53 36.44
C ARG A 26 -8.41 12.07 36.84
N ALA A 27 -7.38 11.38 36.35
CA ALA A 27 -7.07 10.05 36.80
C ALA A 27 -7.14 10.05 38.33
N SER A 28 -7.87 9.14 38.90
CA SER A 28 -8.02 9.06 40.36
C SER A 28 -6.64 8.77 40.99
N ALA A 29 -6.39 9.23 42.17
CA ALA A 29 -5.13 8.95 42.86
C ALA A 29 -4.83 7.43 42.89
N GLU A 30 -5.86 6.59 42.91
CA GLU A 30 -5.75 5.12 42.85
C GLU A 30 -5.26 4.62 41.47
N GLU A 31 -5.70 5.22 40.36
CA GLU A 31 -5.25 4.85 39.01
C GLU A 31 -3.77 5.23 38.80
N ILE A 32 -3.37 6.39 39.31
CA ILE A 32 -1.95 6.83 39.29
C ILE A 32 -1.09 5.89 40.15
N GLU A 33 -1.56 5.46 41.32
CA GLU A 33 -0.87 4.50 42.17
C GLU A 33 -0.82 3.11 41.49
N ALA A 34 -1.88 2.65 40.82
CA ALA A 34 -1.89 1.39 40.10
C ALA A 34 -0.88 1.44 38.92
N LEU A 35 -0.83 2.54 38.17
CA LEU A 35 0.13 2.74 37.10
C LEU A 35 1.57 2.73 37.60
N LYS A 36 1.86 3.40 38.71
CA LYS A 36 3.19 3.37 39.38
C LYS A 36 3.61 1.95 39.78
N ARG A 37 2.70 1.15 40.32
CA ARG A 37 2.98 -0.25 40.66
C ARG A 37 3.31 -1.08 39.41
N MET A 38 2.52 -0.94 38.34
CA MET A 38 2.82 -1.64 37.09
C MET A 38 4.16 -1.23 36.49
N VAL A 39 4.52 0.04 36.53
CA VAL A 39 5.82 0.52 36.06
C VAL A 39 6.97 -0.06 36.91
N GLN A 40 6.82 -0.11 38.23
CA GLN A 40 7.81 -0.72 39.09
C GLN A 40 7.97 -2.24 38.87
N GLU A 41 6.88 -2.94 38.60
CA GLU A 41 6.90 -4.36 38.26
C GLU A 41 7.63 -4.62 36.94
N VAL A 42 7.38 -3.82 35.91
CA VAL A 42 8.08 -3.91 34.62
C VAL A 42 9.58 -3.62 34.78
N ILE A 43 9.96 -2.65 35.61
CA ILE A 43 11.38 -2.36 35.90
C ILE A 43 12.03 -3.56 36.55
N SER A 44 11.38 -4.16 37.56
CA SER A 44 11.87 -5.34 38.27
C SER A 44 12.05 -6.55 37.32
N GLN A 45 11.09 -6.80 36.43
CA GLN A 45 11.18 -7.87 35.44
C GLN A 45 12.32 -7.63 34.44
N ASN A 46 12.56 -6.39 34.02
CA ASN A 46 13.68 -6.04 33.16
C ASN A 46 15.04 -6.24 33.83
N GLU A 47 15.17 -5.95 35.13
CA GLU A 47 16.41 -6.21 35.87
C GLU A 47 16.68 -7.70 36.01
N GLU A 48 15.66 -8.50 36.30
CA GLU A 48 15.78 -9.97 36.36
C GLU A 48 16.17 -10.55 35.00
N LEU A 49 15.57 -10.07 33.88
CA LEU A 49 15.96 -10.46 32.51
C LEU A 49 17.43 -10.10 32.23
N LYS A 50 17.87 -8.92 32.59
CA LYS A 50 19.30 -8.53 32.46
C LYS A 50 20.23 -9.44 33.24
N ARG A 51 19.87 -9.84 34.47
CA ARG A 51 20.65 -10.81 35.25
C ARG A 51 20.73 -12.17 34.57
N ARG A 52 19.61 -12.67 34.02
CA ARG A 52 19.59 -13.94 33.29
C ARG A 52 20.45 -13.90 32.03
N ILE A 53 20.40 -12.81 31.28
CA ILE A 53 21.27 -12.59 30.11
C ILE A 53 22.74 -12.62 30.54
N HIS A 54 23.10 -11.92 31.59
CA HIS A 54 24.49 -11.88 32.08
C HIS A 54 25.00 -13.26 32.57
N LEU A 55 24.10 -14.09 33.11
CA LEU A 55 24.42 -15.48 33.49
C LEU A 55 24.61 -16.39 32.28
N LEU A 56 23.93 -16.13 31.18
CA LEU A 56 24.06 -16.86 29.92
C LEU A 56 25.29 -16.43 29.10
N GLU A 57 25.73 -15.19 29.28
CA GLU A 57 26.89 -14.60 28.59
C GLU A 57 28.22 -14.86 29.37
N ALA A 58 28.15 -15.39 30.58
CA ALA A 58 29.36 -15.77 31.34
C ALA A 58 30.18 -16.80 30.53
N PRO A 59 31.45 -16.53 30.23
CA PRO A 59 32.24 -17.39 29.36
C PRO A 59 32.37 -18.77 30.03
N LYS A 60 31.91 -19.83 29.32
CA LYS A 60 32.21 -21.23 29.67
C LYS A 60 33.71 -21.37 29.79
N ALA A 61 34.16 -21.65 31.00
CA ALA A 61 35.58 -21.88 31.31
C ALA A 61 36.16 -22.91 30.31
N LYS A 62 37.23 -22.52 29.64
CA LYS A 62 37.96 -23.34 28.69
C LYS A 62 38.42 -24.62 29.40
N GLU A 63 37.86 -25.77 29.01
CA GLU A 63 38.48 -27.06 29.33
C GLU A 63 39.87 -27.12 28.71
N LYS A 64 40.86 -27.40 29.56
CA LYS A 64 42.27 -27.58 29.15
C LYS A 64 42.37 -28.87 28.30
N PRO A 65 43.11 -28.87 27.21
CA PRO A 65 43.39 -30.10 26.45
C PRO A 65 44.32 -31.02 27.26
N VAL A 66 43.87 -32.26 27.46
CA VAL A 66 44.70 -33.33 28.04
C VAL A 66 45.67 -33.81 27.00
N THR A 67 46.98 -33.55 27.22
CA THR A 67 48.11 -34.07 26.48
C THR A 67 48.22 -35.56 26.74
N LYS A 68 48.09 -36.44 25.75
CA LYS A 68 48.55 -37.82 25.77
C LYS A 68 49.91 -37.93 25.16
N GLU A 69 50.88 -38.28 26.00
CA GLU A 69 52.22 -38.66 25.62
C GLU A 69 52.27 -39.98 24.83
N ALA A 70 53.23 -40.03 23.92
CA ALA A 70 53.57 -41.13 23.06
C ALA A 70 54.33 -42.21 23.83
N GLY A 71 54.04 -43.48 23.53
CA GLY A 71 54.82 -44.66 24.02
C GLY A 71 54.76 -45.78 22.98
N SER A 72 55.89 -45.94 22.34
CA SER A 72 56.52 -46.96 21.50
C SER A 72 55.92 -48.35 21.41
N ASP A 73 55.99 -48.89 20.17
CA ASP A 73 55.97 -50.26 19.66
C ASP A 73 56.81 -51.31 20.45
N PRO A 74 56.75 -52.67 20.22
CA PRO A 74 56.55 -53.31 18.92
C PRO A 74 55.87 -54.73 18.90
N ALA A 75 55.49 -55.12 17.70
CA ALA A 75 55.49 -56.47 17.08
C ALA A 75 54.81 -57.70 17.73
N THR A 76 53.95 -58.41 16.97
CA THR A 76 54.20 -59.75 16.38
C THR A 76 52.90 -60.53 16.11
N LYS A 77 52.77 -61.01 14.84
CA LYS A 77 52.14 -62.22 14.33
C LYS A 77 50.63 -62.35 14.23
N ALA A 78 50.21 -62.50 12.98
CA ALA A 78 49.05 -63.30 12.52
C ALA A 78 49.22 -64.79 12.87
N PRO A 79 48.16 -65.68 12.78
CA PRO A 79 47.36 -65.90 11.59
C PRO A 79 45.89 -66.27 11.81
N GLU A 80 45.18 -66.22 10.66
CA GLU A 80 44.03 -67.03 10.22
C GLU A 80 42.92 -67.44 11.18
N ASP A 81 41.70 -67.02 10.93
CA ASP A 81 40.71 -68.00 10.43
C ASP A 81 39.47 -67.26 9.85
N ALA A 82 38.95 -67.87 8.78
CA ALA A 82 37.80 -67.47 8.02
C ALA A 82 36.52 -67.67 8.81
N THR A 83 35.53 -66.86 8.62
CA THR A 83 34.14 -67.26 8.30
C THR A 83 33.20 -66.03 8.26
N GLN A 84 32.62 -65.86 7.11
CA GLN A 84 31.29 -65.30 6.78
C GLN A 84 30.69 -64.33 7.81
N LYS A 85 30.55 -63.06 7.43
CA LYS A 85 29.39 -62.26 7.82
C LYS A 85 28.89 -61.40 6.67
N ALA A 86 27.59 -61.53 6.53
CA ALA A 86 26.70 -60.95 5.54
C ALA A 86 26.99 -59.51 5.15
N LYS A 87 26.88 -59.23 3.84
CA LYS A 87 26.69 -57.92 3.25
C LYS A 87 25.63 -57.13 4.04
N ALA A 88 26.07 -56.17 4.82
CA ALA A 88 25.23 -55.03 5.15
C ALA A 88 25.11 -54.17 3.88
N ALA A 89 23.90 -54.05 3.38
CA ALA A 89 23.61 -53.15 2.29
C ALA A 89 24.01 -51.75 2.73
N GLU A 90 24.98 -51.16 2.02
CA GLU A 90 25.23 -49.73 2.10
C GLU A 90 23.90 -49.01 1.77
N GLU A 91 23.31 -48.32 2.76
CA GLU A 91 22.25 -47.34 2.49
C GLU A 91 22.83 -46.37 1.45
N PRO A 92 22.07 -46.06 0.38
CA PRO A 92 22.50 -45.05 -0.56
C PRO A 92 22.73 -43.75 0.22
N PRO A 93 23.80 -43.00 -0.11
CA PRO A 93 24.08 -41.74 0.57
C PRO A 93 22.82 -40.87 0.50
N LYS A 94 22.29 -40.50 1.65
CA LYS A 94 21.20 -39.52 1.74
C LYS A 94 21.62 -38.34 0.90
N PRO A 95 20.76 -37.84 -0.01
CA PRO A 95 21.10 -36.67 -0.77
C PRO A 95 21.46 -35.59 0.25
N VAL A 96 22.67 -35.07 0.16
CA VAL A 96 23.08 -33.87 0.89
C VAL A 96 22.15 -32.81 0.37
N SER A 97 21.06 -32.54 1.08
CA SER A 97 20.30 -31.33 0.89
C SER A 97 21.29 -30.23 1.21
N ALA A 98 21.87 -29.64 0.19
CA ALA A 98 22.61 -28.41 0.34
C ALA A 98 21.60 -27.43 0.94
N ASP A 99 21.68 -27.24 2.25
CA ASP A 99 20.88 -26.25 2.97
C ASP A 99 21.41 -24.89 2.52
N PHE A 100 20.93 -24.44 1.37
CA PHE A 100 21.10 -23.05 0.93
C PHE A 100 20.23 -22.20 1.81
N GLY A 101 20.59 -22.07 3.09
CA GLY A 101 19.81 -21.39 4.14
C GLY A 101 19.40 -19.96 3.82
N TRP A 102 19.89 -19.41 2.70
CA TRP A 102 19.46 -18.12 2.19
C TRP A 102 18.13 -18.18 1.41
N TRP A 103 17.75 -19.33 0.80
CA TRP A 103 16.48 -19.50 0.11
C TRP A 103 15.28 -19.41 1.06
N ASN A 104 15.45 -19.83 2.31
CA ASN A 104 14.41 -19.73 3.33
C ASN A 104 14.11 -18.27 3.74
N LYS A 105 14.94 -17.33 3.28
CA LYS A 105 14.78 -15.88 3.51
C LYS A 105 14.08 -15.16 2.37
N ILE A 106 13.76 -15.87 1.29
CA ILE A 106 13.11 -15.33 0.10
C ILE A 106 11.65 -15.76 0.08
N GLN A 107 10.77 -14.80 -0.12
CA GLN A 107 9.36 -15.02 -0.40
C GLN A 107 9.08 -14.56 -1.83
N LEU A 108 8.43 -15.42 -2.58
CA LEU A 108 8.00 -15.13 -3.94
C LEU A 108 6.48 -15.09 -3.94
N GLY A 109 5.92 -14.11 -4.61
CA GLY A 109 4.50 -13.95 -4.80
C GLY A 109 4.21 -13.32 -6.16
N GLY A 110 2.96 -13.13 -6.44
CA GLY A 110 2.56 -12.43 -7.64
C GLY A 110 1.07 -12.57 -7.91
N ALA A 111 0.62 -11.95 -8.99
CA ALA A 111 -0.77 -12.01 -9.40
C ALA A 111 -0.92 -11.92 -10.91
N VAL A 112 -2.00 -12.49 -11.41
CA VAL A 112 -2.45 -12.32 -12.79
C VAL A 112 -3.89 -11.87 -12.77
N GLU A 113 -4.20 -10.77 -13.47
CA GLU A 113 -5.55 -10.27 -13.66
C GLU A 113 -5.93 -10.28 -15.13
N THR A 114 -7.05 -10.93 -15.43
CA THR A 114 -7.68 -10.85 -16.76
C THR A 114 -9.02 -10.11 -16.65
N GLU A 115 -9.34 -9.32 -17.67
CA GLU A 115 -10.53 -8.48 -17.66
C GLU A 115 -11.28 -8.54 -18.98
N VAL A 116 -12.60 -8.68 -18.88
CA VAL A 116 -13.54 -8.35 -19.97
C VAL A 116 -14.19 -7.02 -19.61
N ARG A 117 -14.08 -6.04 -20.48
CA ARG A 117 -14.64 -4.71 -20.24
C ARG A 117 -15.46 -4.24 -21.44
N SER A 118 -16.60 -3.60 -21.16
CA SER A 118 -17.42 -2.92 -22.14
C SER A 118 -17.70 -1.49 -21.69
N VAL A 119 -17.34 -0.52 -22.51
CA VAL A 119 -17.52 0.91 -22.22
C VAL A 119 -18.44 1.54 -23.22
N THR A 120 -19.44 2.28 -22.74
CA THR A 120 -20.35 3.10 -23.55
C THR A 120 -20.04 4.58 -23.30
N ASN A 121 -20.03 5.37 -24.37
CA ASN A 121 -19.64 6.78 -24.37
C ASN A 121 -18.23 7.00 -23.79
N LYS A 122 -17.27 6.17 -24.19
CA LYS A 122 -15.88 6.27 -23.76
C LYS A 122 -15.37 7.71 -23.92
N ASP A 123 -14.67 8.21 -22.92
CA ASP A 123 -14.18 9.61 -22.86
C ASP A 123 -15.31 10.64 -23.06
N PHE A 124 -16.52 10.33 -22.63
CA PHE A 124 -17.74 11.14 -22.80
C PHE A 124 -18.07 11.47 -24.27
N LYS A 125 -17.49 10.73 -25.23
CA LYS A 125 -17.80 10.87 -26.65
C LYS A 125 -19.11 10.15 -26.99
N PRO A 126 -20.09 10.83 -27.61
CA PRO A 126 -21.39 10.23 -27.86
C PRO A 126 -21.25 9.04 -28.83
N LYS A 127 -22.00 7.97 -28.54
CA LYS A 127 -22.05 6.73 -29.34
C LYS A 127 -20.72 5.99 -29.49
N SER A 128 -19.67 6.40 -28.75
CA SER A 128 -18.44 5.58 -28.69
C SER A 128 -18.73 4.33 -27.86
N ARG A 129 -18.31 3.19 -28.38
CA ARG A 129 -18.37 1.90 -27.66
C ARG A 129 -17.08 1.18 -27.85
N GLU A 130 -16.64 0.54 -26.77
CA GLU A 130 -15.45 -0.31 -26.78
C GLU A 130 -15.75 -1.57 -25.98
N SER A 131 -15.31 -2.71 -26.46
CA SER A 131 -15.34 -3.96 -25.73
C SER A 131 -14.00 -4.64 -25.91
N VAL A 132 -13.36 -4.99 -24.82
CA VAL A 132 -12.02 -5.58 -24.80
C VAL A 132 -12.01 -6.78 -23.87
N PHE A 133 -11.23 -7.79 -24.26
CA PHE A 133 -10.72 -8.83 -23.36
C PHE A 133 -9.20 -8.68 -23.32
N GLU A 134 -8.66 -8.58 -22.13
CA GLU A 134 -7.24 -8.31 -21.95
C GLU A 134 -6.64 -8.98 -20.72
N LEU A 135 -5.35 -9.23 -20.78
CA LEU A 135 -4.53 -9.40 -19.60
C LEU A 135 -4.33 -8.01 -19.01
N LYS A 136 -4.97 -7.75 -17.86
CA LYS A 136 -4.95 -6.44 -17.21
C LYS A 136 -3.62 -6.19 -16.52
N THR A 137 -3.17 -7.16 -15.73
CA THR A 137 -1.96 -7.09 -14.90
C THR A 137 -1.32 -8.46 -14.83
N ALA A 138 0.00 -8.50 -14.92
CA ALA A 138 0.80 -9.63 -14.45
C ALA A 138 1.89 -9.09 -13.52
N GLU A 139 1.86 -9.49 -12.26
CA GLU A 139 2.73 -9.00 -11.20
C GLU A 139 3.60 -10.12 -10.65
N PHE A 140 4.84 -9.79 -10.38
CA PHE A 140 5.81 -10.65 -9.72
C PHE A 140 6.42 -9.92 -8.52
N ASP A 141 6.25 -10.52 -7.35
CA ASP A 141 6.74 -10.00 -6.08
C ASP A 141 7.92 -10.82 -5.57
N PHE A 142 8.93 -10.13 -5.12
CA PHE A 142 10.11 -10.70 -4.48
C PHE A 142 10.37 -9.95 -3.17
N GLU A 143 10.37 -10.68 -2.04
CA GLU A 143 10.79 -10.14 -0.75
C GLU A 143 11.92 -11.01 -0.20
N ALA A 144 13.02 -10.38 0.23
CA ALA A 144 14.17 -11.05 0.81
C ALA A 144 14.47 -10.50 2.20
N ASN A 145 14.43 -11.36 3.21
CA ASN A 145 14.92 -11.03 4.55
C ASN A 145 16.46 -11.12 4.56
N ILE A 146 17.14 -9.98 4.33
CA ILE A 146 18.59 -9.89 4.22
C ILE A 146 19.24 -10.28 5.55
N VAL A 147 18.74 -9.69 6.62
CA VAL A 147 19.04 -9.99 8.03
C VAL A 147 17.78 -9.80 8.87
N ASP A 148 17.79 -10.19 10.13
CA ASP A 148 16.61 -10.14 11.00
C ASP A 148 16.01 -8.72 11.19
N TRP A 149 16.81 -7.69 10.91
CA TRP A 149 16.42 -6.29 11.04
C TRP A 149 16.39 -5.54 9.69
N ALA A 150 16.63 -6.21 8.56
CA ALA A 150 16.57 -5.57 7.24
C ALA A 150 16.03 -6.52 6.18
N LYS A 151 15.15 -5.99 5.34
CA LYS A 151 14.58 -6.69 4.18
C LYS A 151 14.61 -5.84 2.92
N GLY A 152 14.64 -6.50 1.77
CA GLY A 152 14.46 -5.90 0.47
C GLY A 152 13.15 -6.38 -0.15
N LYS A 153 12.44 -5.50 -0.84
CA LYS A 153 11.26 -5.81 -1.65
C LYS A 153 11.45 -5.32 -3.07
N LEU A 154 10.99 -6.13 -4.02
CA LEU A 154 10.87 -5.76 -5.43
C LEU A 154 9.52 -6.30 -5.94
N ALA A 155 8.72 -5.43 -6.54
CA ALA A 155 7.51 -5.79 -7.25
C ALA A 155 7.61 -5.26 -8.68
N ALA A 156 7.54 -6.17 -9.64
CA ALA A 156 7.56 -5.85 -11.06
C ALA A 156 6.19 -6.17 -11.65
N GLU A 157 5.66 -5.25 -12.44
CA GLU A 157 4.30 -5.34 -12.99
C GLU A 157 4.32 -5.09 -14.51
N TRP A 158 3.71 -6.01 -15.24
CA TRP A 158 3.32 -5.77 -16.62
C TRP A 158 1.87 -5.30 -16.65
N ILE A 159 1.59 -4.21 -17.35
CA ILE A 159 0.26 -3.60 -17.47
C ILE A 159 -0.19 -3.68 -18.91
N GLY A 160 -1.40 -4.20 -19.15
CA GLY A 160 -1.97 -4.34 -20.47
C GLY A 160 -2.24 -3.00 -21.18
N PRO A 161 -2.28 -3.00 -22.52
CA PRO A 161 -2.30 -1.78 -23.34
C PRO A 161 -3.54 -0.91 -23.17
N SER A 162 -4.68 -1.47 -22.78
CA SER A 162 -5.91 -0.70 -22.62
C SER A 162 -5.99 0.07 -21.31
N VAL A 163 -5.08 -0.23 -20.36
CA VAL A 163 -4.91 0.52 -19.11
C VAL A 163 -4.06 1.76 -19.33
N ALA A 164 -3.25 1.76 -20.38
CA ALA A 164 -2.50 2.93 -20.81
C ALA A 164 -3.47 4.08 -21.11
N GLY A 165 -3.46 5.11 -20.27
CA GLY A 165 -4.35 6.27 -20.39
C GLY A 165 -5.56 6.28 -19.45
N SER A 166 -5.78 5.24 -18.64
CA SER A 166 -6.76 5.26 -17.55
C SER A 166 -6.04 5.16 -16.20
N GLN A 167 -5.68 6.30 -15.63
CA GLN A 167 -5.55 6.45 -14.16
C GLN A 167 -4.33 5.85 -13.43
N LEU A 168 -3.40 5.22 -14.11
CA LEU A 168 -2.10 4.87 -13.53
C LEU A 168 -1.01 5.51 -14.40
N LYS A 169 0.13 5.80 -13.82
CA LYS A 169 1.33 6.42 -14.42
C LYS A 169 1.90 5.61 -15.62
N SER A 170 1.04 4.96 -16.40
CA SER A 170 1.41 4.34 -17.64
C SER A 170 0.89 5.23 -18.77
N THR A 171 1.78 6.07 -19.27
CA THR A 171 1.56 6.70 -20.56
C THR A 171 1.34 5.60 -21.61
N ALA A 172 0.71 5.89 -22.74
CA ALA A 172 0.64 4.92 -23.85
C ALA A 172 2.02 4.35 -24.23
N ALA A 173 3.09 5.02 -23.84
CA ALA A 173 4.48 4.58 -23.98
C ALA A 173 4.90 3.45 -23.03
N ASP A 174 4.20 3.23 -21.92
CA ASP A 174 4.52 2.23 -20.88
C ASP A 174 3.60 0.99 -20.96
N ALA A 175 2.59 1.01 -21.81
CA ALA A 175 1.80 -0.16 -22.14
C ALA A 175 2.68 -1.25 -22.77
N ASP A 176 2.38 -2.51 -22.45
CA ASP A 176 3.16 -3.68 -22.88
C ASP A 176 4.61 -3.72 -22.40
N LYS A 177 4.92 -2.99 -21.33
CA LYS A 177 6.25 -3.02 -20.70
C LYS A 177 6.18 -3.58 -19.27
N LEU A 178 7.30 -4.14 -18.86
CA LEU A 178 7.52 -4.47 -17.46
C LEU A 178 7.92 -3.20 -16.72
N ASN A 179 7.11 -2.80 -15.75
CA ASN A 179 7.32 -1.63 -14.92
C ASN A 179 7.79 -2.03 -13.53
N LEU A 180 8.67 -1.24 -12.95
CA LEU A 180 9.06 -1.41 -11.55
C LEU A 180 8.01 -0.73 -10.66
N ASN A 181 7.17 -1.55 -10.03
CA ASN A 181 6.09 -1.09 -9.19
C ASN A 181 6.58 -0.66 -7.80
N GLU A 182 7.35 -1.53 -7.13
CA GLU A 182 8.07 -1.21 -5.90
C GLU A 182 9.49 -1.76 -5.96
N ALA A 183 10.44 -1.02 -5.41
CA ALA A 183 11.79 -1.51 -5.13
C ALA A 183 12.38 -0.72 -3.97
N TYR A 184 12.48 -1.31 -2.80
CA TYR A 184 13.02 -0.63 -1.63
C TYR A 184 13.76 -1.58 -0.68
N ILE A 185 14.61 -0.98 0.12
CA ILE A 185 15.22 -1.62 1.29
C ILE A 185 14.55 -1.06 2.53
N GLN A 186 14.17 -1.94 3.45
CA GLN A 186 13.65 -1.58 4.76
C GLN A 186 14.66 -1.95 5.84
N ILE A 187 14.93 -1.01 6.73
CA ILE A 187 15.71 -1.16 7.96
C ILE A 187 14.74 -1.04 9.14
N GLY A 188 14.81 -1.96 10.08
CA GLY A 188 13.78 -2.17 11.09
C GLY A 188 12.68 -3.12 10.59
N THR A 189 12.07 -3.87 11.50
CA THR A 189 10.96 -4.77 11.20
C THR A 189 9.64 -4.02 11.21
N ASP A 190 8.55 -4.63 10.74
CA ASP A 190 7.22 -4.03 10.76
C ASP A 190 6.68 -3.82 12.19
N THR A 191 7.28 -4.50 13.18
CA THR A 191 6.97 -4.37 14.62
C THR A 191 7.96 -3.47 15.36
N SER A 192 9.02 -2.99 14.72
CA SER A 192 9.98 -2.08 15.35
C SER A 192 9.34 -0.73 15.65
N LEU A 193 9.74 -0.11 16.76
CA LEU A 193 9.31 1.25 17.11
C LEU A 193 9.69 2.24 16.01
N PHE A 194 10.88 2.06 15.41
CA PHE A 194 11.34 2.85 14.27
C PHE A 194 11.70 1.94 13.11
N SER A 195 11.35 2.36 11.91
CA SER A 195 11.80 1.76 10.67
C SER A 195 12.12 2.84 9.64
N MET A 196 13.01 2.49 8.71
CA MET A 196 13.35 3.34 7.57
C MET A 196 13.17 2.53 6.28
N LYS A 197 12.61 3.14 5.26
CA LYS A 197 12.46 2.55 3.92
C LYS A 197 13.09 3.49 2.90
N ALA A 198 13.92 2.96 2.03
CA ALA A 198 14.59 3.74 0.98
C ALA A 198 14.43 3.06 -0.38
N GLY A 199 13.89 3.76 -1.36
CA GLY A 199 13.63 3.29 -2.72
C GLY A 199 12.25 3.67 -3.22
N ARG A 200 11.82 3.05 -4.32
CA ARG A 200 10.55 3.33 -5.00
C ARG A 200 9.38 2.64 -4.31
N ARG A 201 8.37 3.40 -3.94
CA ARG A 201 7.11 2.92 -3.37
C ARG A 201 6.03 4.00 -3.34
N THR A 202 4.77 3.60 -3.11
CA THR A 202 3.68 4.55 -2.86
C THR A 202 3.95 5.39 -1.62
N LEU A 203 3.75 6.71 -1.73
CA LEU A 203 3.88 7.65 -0.61
C LEU A 203 2.73 7.46 0.40
N PRO A 204 2.96 7.62 1.69
CA PRO A 204 1.89 7.62 2.69
C PRO A 204 1.12 8.96 2.68
N PHE A 205 0.50 9.26 1.53
CA PHE A 205 -0.33 10.44 1.32
C PHE A 205 -1.79 10.02 1.15
N GLY A 206 -2.60 10.18 2.20
CA GLY A 206 -4.01 9.80 2.23
C GLY A 206 -4.24 8.28 2.36
N LEU A 207 -5.14 7.76 1.56
CA LEU A 207 -5.45 6.34 1.47
C LEU A 207 -4.37 5.67 0.60
N SER A 208 -3.25 5.36 1.21
CA SER A 208 -2.21 4.60 0.52
C SER A 208 -2.74 3.19 0.29
N THR A 209 -3.20 2.90 -0.90
CA THR A 209 -3.40 1.53 -1.33
C THR A 209 -2.03 0.93 -1.60
N GLY A 210 -1.80 -0.29 -1.13
CA GLY A 210 -0.55 -0.97 -1.46
C GLY A 210 -0.38 -1.08 -2.98
N SER A 211 0.85 -1.03 -3.45
CA SER A 211 1.16 -1.06 -4.87
C SER A 211 0.97 -2.44 -5.50
N THR A 212 0.96 -3.52 -4.72
CA THR A 212 0.71 -4.88 -5.21
C THR A 212 -0.79 -5.17 -5.36
N VAL A 213 -1.14 -6.11 -6.24
CA VAL A 213 -2.54 -6.57 -6.44
C VAL A 213 -3.14 -7.01 -5.11
N ALA A 214 -2.45 -7.87 -4.35
CA ALA A 214 -2.89 -8.35 -3.06
C ALA A 214 -3.16 -7.21 -2.06
N ALA A 215 -2.23 -6.26 -1.94
CA ALA A 215 -2.38 -5.12 -1.05
C ALA A 215 -3.54 -4.20 -1.45
N ARG A 216 -3.77 -3.99 -2.74
CA ARG A 216 -4.93 -3.22 -3.24
C ARG A 216 -6.26 -3.87 -2.86
N LEU A 217 -6.34 -5.21 -2.84
CA LEU A 217 -7.53 -5.95 -2.48
C LEU A 217 -7.85 -5.93 -0.98
N GLU A 218 -6.83 -5.71 -0.14
CA GLU A 218 -7.02 -5.53 1.30
C GLU A 218 -7.56 -4.12 1.63
N ASP A 219 -7.26 -3.14 0.79
CA ASP A 219 -7.52 -1.74 1.06
C ASP A 219 -8.90 -1.28 0.57
N LYS A 220 -9.45 -1.90 -0.47
CA LYS A 220 -10.77 -1.58 -1.03
C LYS A 220 -11.43 -2.81 -1.63
N LEU A 221 -12.76 -2.81 -1.69
CA LEU A 221 -13.56 -3.90 -2.27
C LEU A 221 -13.88 -3.66 -3.76
N THR A 222 -13.94 -2.40 -4.20
CA THR A 222 -14.14 -2.07 -5.61
C THR A 222 -12.90 -2.43 -6.44
N VAL A 223 -13.13 -2.86 -7.67
CA VAL A 223 -12.07 -3.21 -8.63
C VAL A 223 -11.43 -1.95 -9.19
N SER A 224 -12.28 -1.06 -9.71
CA SER A 224 -11.85 0.25 -10.21
C SER A 224 -11.52 1.21 -9.07
N ASP A 225 -10.64 2.16 -9.33
CA ASP A 225 -10.27 3.17 -8.34
C ASP A 225 -11.34 4.26 -8.24
N PRO A 226 -11.70 4.68 -7.01
CA PRO A 226 -12.45 5.90 -6.81
C PRO A 226 -11.63 7.10 -7.30
N LEU A 227 -12.30 8.20 -7.67
CA LEU A 227 -11.61 9.38 -8.23
C LEU A 227 -10.54 9.96 -7.29
N SER A 228 -10.70 9.81 -5.99
CA SER A 228 -9.70 10.29 -5.02
C SER A 228 -8.35 9.60 -5.20
N LEU A 229 -8.32 8.29 -5.41
CA LEU A 229 -7.09 7.54 -5.73
C LEU A 229 -6.63 7.80 -7.16
N ALA A 230 -7.57 7.79 -8.12
CA ALA A 230 -7.25 8.05 -9.52
C ALA A 230 -6.54 9.40 -9.76
N VAL A 231 -6.79 10.39 -8.89
CA VAL A 231 -6.19 11.73 -8.98
C VAL A 231 -4.91 11.83 -8.16
N PHE A 232 -4.90 11.27 -6.92
CA PHE A 232 -3.89 11.61 -5.91
C PHE A 232 -3.00 10.45 -5.46
N ASP A 233 -3.11 9.26 -6.07
CA ASP A 233 -2.10 8.22 -5.82
C ASP A 233 -0.73 8.71 -6.28
N THR A 234 0.31 8.43 -5.49
CA THR A 234 1.65 8.98 -5.70
C THR A 234 2.68 7.92 -5.41
N LYS A 235 3.51 7.61 -6.39
CA LYS A 235 4.55 6.59 -6.30
C LYS A 235 5.90 7.16 -6.71
N GLU A 236 6.82 7.29 -5.74
CA GLU A 236 8.09 7.97 -5.94
C GLU A 236 9.28 7.25 -5.31
N ASP A 237 10.47 7.60 -5.80
CA ASP A 237 11.74 7.27 -5.14
C ASP A 237 11.88 8.11 -3.88
N GLN A 238 11.91 7.46 -2.71
CA GLN A 238 11.81 8.15 -1.42
C GLN A 238 12.71 7.56 -0.34
N ILE A 239 12.96 8.36 0.67
CA ILE A 239 13.46 7.91 1.98
C ILE A 239 12.37 8.25 2.99
N LEU A 240 11.84 7.23 3.64
CA LEU A 240 10.77 7.33 4.62
C LEU A 240 11.27 6.83 5.98
N VAL A 241 11.00 7.60 7.02
CA VAL A 241 11.21 7.21 8.42
C VAL A 241 9.84 7.11 9.09
N GLU A 242 9.60 5.98 9.73
CA GLU A 242 8.33 5.65 10.36
C GLU A 242 8.52 5.30 11.83
N MET A 243 7.64 5.80 12.68
CA MET A 243 7.54 5.45 14.09
C MET A 243 6.18 4.81 14.37
N LYS A 244 6.17 3.64 15.02
CA LYS A 244 4.95 2.91 15.40
C LYS A 244 4.91 2.70 16.91
N LEU A 245 3.84 3.17 17.56
CA LEU A 245 3.68 3.05 19.00
C LEU A 245 2.19 2.85 19.38
N GLY A 246 1.83 1.67 19.85
CA GLY A 246 0.51 1.39 20.41
C GLY A 246 -0.66 1.74 19.47
N GLY A 247 -0.53 1.46 18.16
CA GLY A 247 -1.51 1.81 17.14
C GLY A 247 -1.27 3.18 16.49
N LEU A 248 -0.51 4.08 17.11
CA LEU A 248 -0.07 5.32 16.48
C LEU A 248 1.03 5.02 15.45
N ASN A 249 0.88 5.59 14.26
CA ASN A 249 1.86 5.58 13.19
C ASN A 249 2.18 7.03 12.80
N VAL A 250 3.45 7.40 12.85
CA VAL A 250 3.94 8.71 12.39
C VAL A 250 5.03 8.47 11.38
N ALA A 251 4.87 9.02 10.18
CA ALA A 251 5.88 8.91 9.14
C ALA A 251 6.25 10.29 8.59
N THR A 252 7.52 10.45 8.28
CA THR A 252 8.04 11.59 7.52
C THR A 252 8.85 11.05 6.35
N TYR A 253 8.77 11.73 5.22
CA TYR A 253 9.47 11.27 4.02
C TYR A 253 9.98 12.44 3.19
N VAL A 254 11.07 12.17 2.50
CA VAL A 254 11.60 13.01 1.42
C VAL A 254 11.62 12.18 0.15
N PHE A 255 11.31 12.80 -0.97
CA PHE A 255 11.19 12.08 -2.22
C PHE A 255 11.66 12.91 -3.42
N GLN A 256 11.87 12.21 -4.52
CA GLN A 256 12.25 12.78 -5.79
C GLN A 256 11.00 12.93 -6.65
N GLY A 257 10.29 14.06 -6.49
CA GLY A 257 9.15 14.38 -7.32
C GLY A 257 9.54 14.99 -8.67
N ASP A 258 8.55 15.11 -9.54
CA ASP A 258 8.69 15.62 -10.90
C ASP A 258 8.39 17.12 -11.01
N THR A 259 7.74 17.71 -10.01
CA THR A 259 7.46 19.15 -9.95
C THR A 259 8.78 19.96 -9.87
N HIS A 260 8.89 20.99 -10.68
CA HIS A 260 10.11 21.79 -10.87
C HIS A 260 11.31 20.98 -11.40
N ARG A 261 11.09 20.02 -12.25
CA ARG A 261 12.18 19.38 -13.02
C ARG A 261 12.96 20.45 -13.80
N GLY A 262 13.82 21.17 -13.06
CA GLY A 262 14.98 21.76 -13.66
C GLY A 262 15.95 20.65 -14.10
N VAL A 263 17.13 21.01 -14.58
CA VAL A 263 18.14 20.11 -15.13
C VAL A 263 18.64 19.02 -14.15
N GLU A 264 18.26 19.06 -12.88
CA GLU A 264 18.81 18.19 -11.84
C GLU A 264 17.73 17.46 -11.05
N ARG A 265 17.81 16.12 -11.01
CA ARG A 265 17.03 15.28 -10.09
C ARG A 265 17.55 15.47 -8.66
N ARG A 266 16.73 16.00 -7.77
CA ARG A 266 17.08 16.23 -6.37
C ARG A 266 16.01 15.66 -5.44
N LEU A 267 16.42 15.16 -4.28
CA LEU A 267 15.55 14.91 -3.15
C LEU A 267 15.17 16.25 -2.52
N GLN A 268 14.08 16.85 -2.95
CA GLN A 268 13.69 18.20 -2.51
C GLN A 268 12.23 18.27 -2.07
N HIS A 269 11.44 17.24 -2.35
CA HIS A 269 10.05 17.13 -1.95
C HIS A 269 9.96 16.43 -0.59
N TYR A 270 8.94 16.75 0.17
CA TYR A 270 8.72 16.17 1.49
C TYR A 270 7.24 16.02 1.81
N GLY A 271 6.97 15.15 2.75
CA GLY A 271 5.64 14.96 3.31
C GLY A 271 5.69 14.34 4.69
N ALA A 272 4.52 14.27 5.30
CA ALA A 272 4.33 13.66 6.60
C ALA A 272 2.97 12.97 6.67
N HIS A 273 2.90 11.94 7.49
CA HIS A 273 1.69 11.19 7.78
C HIS A 273 1.58 10.93 9.28
N VAL A 274 0.36 11.04 9.80
CA VAL A 274 0.01 10.59 11.15
C VAL A 274 -1.24 9.73 11.02
N GLY A 275 -1.17 8.52 11.55
CA GLY A 275 -2.27 7.57 11.56
C GLY A 275 -2.47 6.93 12.92
N TYR A 276 -3.67 6.46 13.18
CA TYR A 276 -3.99 5.64 14.34
C TYR A 276 -4.82 4.44 13.91
N GLY A 277 -4.35 3.25 14.28
CA GLY A 277 -5.02 1.98 14.03
C GLY A 277 -5.47 1.32 15.32
N LEU A 278 -6.72 0.88 15.36
CA LEU A 278 -7.28 0.05 16.42
C LEU A 278 -7.85 -1.21 15.80
N LYS A 279 -7.43 -2.36 16.29
CA LYS A 279 -7.96 -3.65 15.84
C LYS A 279 -8.34 -4.50 17.04
N THR A 280 -9.59 -4.94 17.05
CA THR A 280 -10.15 -5.92 17.98
C THR A 280 -10.76 -7.08 17.19
N ASP A 281 -11.31 -8.07 17.85
CA ASP A 281 -11.95 -9.23 17.19
C ASP A 281 -13.14 -8.82 16.31
N VAL A 282 -13.80 -7.71 16.62
CA VAL A 282 -15.05 -7.28 15.94
C VAL A 282 -14.92 -5.94 15.22
N LEU A 283 -13.94 -5.12 15.59
CA LEU A 283 -13.76 -3.76 15.09
C LEU A 283 -12.35 -3.58 14.55
N SER A 284 -12.23 -3.07 13.34
CA SER A 284 -10.99 -2.52 12.78
C SER A 284 -11.23 -1.06 12.43
N LEU A 285 -10.43 -0.16 12.99
CA LEU A 285 -10.50 1.28 12.70
C LEU A 285 -9.10 1.77 12.36
N VAL A 286 -8.97 2.45 11.23
CA VAL A 286 -7.75 3.21 10.88
C VAL A 286 -8.18 4.61 10.51
N VAL A 287 -7.54 5.60 11.11
CA VAL A 287 -7.71 7.01 10.74
C VAL A 287 -6.34 7.57 10.37
N GLY A 288 -6.28 8.41 9.35
CA GLY A 288 -5.04 8.99 8.88
C GLY A 288 -5.20 10.44 8.44
N PHE A 289 -4.14 11.19 8.62
CA PHE A 289 -3.98 12.55 8.10
C PHE A 289 -2.58 12.67 7.52
N SER A 290 -2.47 13.28 6.35
CA SER A 290 -1.21 13.41 5.63
C SER A 290 -1.07 14.80 5.01
N MET A 291 0.17 15.21 4.78
CA MET A 291 0.51 16.39 4.01
C MET A 291 1.65 16.08 3.04
N ILE A 292 1.65 16.79 1.92
CA ILE A 292 2.68 16.76 0.88
C ILE A 292 2.97 18.19 0.44
N ASP A 293 4.19 18.49 0.02
CA ASP A 293 4.58 19.83 -0.40
C ASP A 293 4.13 20.17 -1.83
N SER A 294 3.89 19.15 -2.69
CA SER A 294 3.30 19.35 -4.02
C SER A 294 2.34 18.23 -4.40
N VAL A 295 1.08 18.55 -4.66
CA VAL A 295 0.08 17.56 -5.13
C VAL A 295 0.27 17.19 -6.59
N PHE A 296 1.01 17.98 -7.38
CA PHE A 296 1.24 17.70 -8.80
C PHE A 296 2.28 16.62 -9.05
N ASP A 297 2.92 16.11 -8.00
CA ASP A 297 3.70 14.87 -8.04
C ASP A 297 2.82 13.62 -7.93
N SER A 298 1.49 13.78 -7.81
CA SER A 298 0.54 12.66 -7.87
C SER A 298 0.37 12.17 -9.31
N ASP A 299 0.42 10.86 -9.50
CA ASP A 299 0.43 10.20 -10.80
C ASP A 299 -0.67 10.69 -11.73
N GLY A 300 -1.91 10.80 -11.21
CA GLY A 300 -3.05 11.26 -12.00
C GLY A 300 -2.99 12.73 -12.40
N LEU A 301 -2.48 13.61 -11.54
CA LEU A 301 -2.33 15.04 -11.85
C LEU A 301 -1.16 15.29 -12.80
N GLU A 302 -0.04 14.60 -12.61
CA GLU A 302 1.11 14.66 -13.51
C GLU A 302 0.72 14.28 -14.95
N ASP A 303 0.01 13.17 -15.12
CA ASP A 303 -0.43 12.71 -16.43
C ASP A 303 -1.37 13.70 -17.14
N LYS A 304 -2.24 14.37 -16.40
CA LYS A 304 -3.25 15.27 -16.96
C LYS A 304 -2.78 16.71 -17.10
N TYR A 305 -1.82 17.12 -16.30
CA TYR A 305 -1.30 18.48 -16.23
C TYR A 305 0.22 18.52 -16.22
N PRO A 306 0.90 17.93 -17.23
CA PRO A 306 2.37 17.91 -17.27
C PRO A 306 2.97 19.32 -17.25
N GLU A 307 2.21 20.35 -17.70
CA GLU A 307 2.65 21.74 -17.65
C GLU A 307 2.75 22.28 -16.21
N ALA A 308 1.98 21.71 -15.29
CA ALA A 308 2.00 22.10 -13.87
C ALA A 308 3.30 21.68 -13.17
N LEU A 309 4.06 20.75 -13.74
CA LEU A 309 5.37 20.32 -13.21
C LEU A 309 6.39 21.47 -13.20
N THR A 310 6.19 22.50 -13.99
CA THR A 310 7.02 23.72 -13.99
C THR A 310 6.48 24.84 -13.09
N ALA A 311 5.31 24.62 -12.46
CA ALA A 311 4.69 25.59 -11.58
C ALA A 311 5.32 25.57 -10.18
N PRO A 312 5.12 26.61 -9.35
CA PRO A 312 5.48 26.60 -7.94
C PRO A 312 4.78 25.45 -7.20
N TYR A 313 5.47 24.84 -6.23
CA TYR A 313 4.93 23.76 -5.38
C TYR A 313 3.54 24.10 -4.85
N VAL A 314 2.62 23.18 -4.96
CA VAL A 314 1.24 23.33 -4.49
C VAL A 314 1.00 22.33 -3.37
N PRO A 315 1.18 22.74 -2.10
CA PRO A 315 1.03 21.83 -0.98
C PRO A 315 -0.40 21.31 -0.89
N GLY A 316 -0.52 20.08 -0.41
CA GLY A 316 -1.78 19.39 -0.23
C GLY A 316 -1.91 18.67 1.08
N ILE A 317 -3.14 18.34 1.41
CA ILE A 317 -3.52 17.53 2.57
C ILE A 317 -4.40 16.39 2.13
N ALA A 318 -4.34 15.30 2.90
CA ALA A 318 -5.26 14.20 2.78
C ALA A 318 -5.70 13.70 4.15
N ALA A 319 -6.93 13.20 4.23
CA ALA A 319 -7.48 12.55 5.40
C ALA A 319 -8.22 11.28 4.98
N ASN A 320 -8.13 10.21 5.77
CA ASN A 320 -8.82 8.96 5.48
C ASN A 320 -9.33 8.28 6.76
N ILE A 321 -10.37 7.47 6.58
CA ILE A 321 -10.91 6.59 7.61
C ILE A 321 -11.20 5.25 6.96
N ARG A 322 -10.77 4.15 7.61
CA ARG A 322 -11.20 2.78 7.30
C ARG A 322 -11.84 2.20 8.54
N LEU A 323 -13.04 1.70 8.40
CA LEU A 323 -13.80 1.06 9.46
C LEU A 323 -14.25 -0.32 9.00
N GLY A 324 -13.95 -1.36 9.75
CA GLY A 324 -14.45 -2.72 9.58
C GLY A 324 -15.24 -3.14 10.82
N LEU A 325 -16.45 -3.68 10.64
CA LEU A 325 -17.32 -4.11 11.74
C LEU A 325 -18.23 -5.25 11.27
N PHE A 326 -18.09 -6.46 11.84
CA PHE A 326 -18.97 -7.61 11.54
C PHE A 326 -19.17 -7.89 10.04
N GLY A 327 -18.12 -7.82 9.24
CA GLY A 327 -18.20 -8.00 7.78
C GLY A 327 -18.56 -6.73 7.00
N PHE A 328 -19.05 -5.68 7.64
CA PHE A 328 -19.18 -4.36 7.03
C PHE A 328 -17.83 -3.67 6.94
N SER A 329 -17.60 -2.97 5.85
CA SER A 329 -16.46 -2.09 5.63
C SER A 329 -16.93 -0.71 5.17
N LEU A 330 -16.26 0.32 5.67
CA LEU A 330 -16.42 1.70 5.23
C LEU A 330 -15.03 2.29 5.02
N VAL A 331 -14.77 2.79 3.82
CA VAL A 331 -13.53 3.48 3.48
C VAL A 331 -13.88 4.87 2.99
N THR A 332 -13.27 5.89 3.54
CA THR A 332 -13.45 7.27 3.09
C THR A 332 -12.13 7.97 2.97
N ALA A 333 -11.99 8.82 1.96
CA ALA A 333 -10.79 9.61 1.75
C ALA A 333 -11.15 11.00 1.20
N TYR A 334 -10.40 12.00 1.63
CA TYR A 334 -10.41 13.36 1.11
C TYR A 334 -8.99 13.79 0.79
N TYR A 335 -8.83 14.47 -0.34
CA TYR A 335 -7.58 15.08 -0.78
C TYR A 335 -7.87 16.50 -1.29
N GLY A 336 -6.97 17.41 -1.03
CA GLY A 336 -7.15 18.78 -1.54
C GLY A 336 -5.86 19.58 -1.51
N ALA A 337 -5.67 20.35 -2.58
CA ALA A 337 -4.63 21.36 -2.65
C ALA A 337 -4.93 22.51 -1.70
N LEU A 338 -3.92 23.00 -0.97
CA LEU A 338 -4.08 24.10 -0.02
C LEU A 338 -4.11 25.48 -0.70
N ARG A 339 -3.62 25.57 -1.94
CA ARG A 339 -3.64 26.77 -2.76
C ARG A 339 -3.91 26.46 -4.22
N GLN A 340 -4.24 27.47 -5.01
CA GLN A 340 -4.36 27.34 -6.45
C GLN A 340 -2.97 27.15 -7.09
N ALA A 341 -2.90 26.26 -8.06
CA ALA A 341 -1.80 26.17 -9.01
C ALA A 341 -1.99 27.23 -10.10
N HIS A 342 -0.89 27.84 -10.53
CA HIS A 342 -0.87 28.81 -11.62
C HIS A 342 0.17 28.34 -12.65
N PHE A 343 -0.28 27.99 -13.84
CA PHE A 343 0.60 27.57 -14.94
C PHE A 343 -0.03 27.93 -16.29
N THR A 344 0.69 27.75 -17.37
CA THR A 344 0.22 28.02 -18.74
C THR A 344 0.00 26.70 -19.47
N ARG A 345 -1.16 26.56 -20.13
CA ARG A 345 -1.50 25.41 -20.97
C ARG A 345 -2.09 25.92 -22.28
N ASN A 346 -1.51 25.51 -23.43
CA ASN A 346 -1.92 25.99 -24.74
C ASN A 346 -2.00 27.53 -24.82
N ASP A 347 -0.99 28.22 -24.30
CA ASP A 347 -0.88 29.68 -24.22
C ASP A 347 -2.01 30.37 -23.43
N GLN A 348 -2.75 29.61 -22.63
CA GLN A 348 -3.79 30.14 -21.73
C GLN A 348 -3.37 29.96 -20.26
N PRO A 349 -3.59 30.97 -19.42
CA PRO A 349 -3.36 30.84 -17.98
C PRO A 349 -4.36 29.86 -17.37
N VAL A 350 -3.84 28.91 -16.58
CA VAL A 350 -4.62 27.92 -15.84
C VAL A 350 -4.49 28.18 -14.35
N ASN A 351 -5.61 28.24 -13.66
CA ASN A 351 -5.70 28.42 -12.22
C ASN A 351 -6.63 27.33 -11.67
N ILE A 352 -6.07 26.29 -11.09
CA ILE A 352 -6.85 25.17 -10.54
C ILE A 352 -6.46 24.90 -9.11
N ARG A 353 -7.42 24.41 -8.33
CA ARG A 353 -7.24 23.90 -6.97
C ARG A 353 -7.80 22.48 -6.92
N PRO A 354 -6.99 21.46 -7.27
CA PRO A 354 -7.45 20.09 -7.30
C PRO A 354 -7.98 19.62 -5.94
N GLU A 355 -9.19 19.05 -5.96
CA GLU A 355 -9.78 18.39 -4.80
C GLU A 355 -10.47 17.10 -5.26
N ALA A 356 -10.43 16.06 -4.42
CA ALA A 356 -11.21 14.84 -4.60
C ALA A 356 -11.58 14.21 -3.27
N TRP A 357 -12.72 13.55 -3.25
CA TRP A 357 -13.12 12.73 -2.11
C TRP A 357 -13.83 11.46 -2.56
N SER A 358 -13.83 10.46 -1.71
CA SER A 358 -14.51 9.20 -1.96
C SER A 358 -15.08 8.60 -0.67
N VAL A 359 -16.12 7.82 -0.85
CA VAL A 359 -16.68 6.92 0.17
C VAL A 359 -16.97 5.58 -0.49
N GLU A 360 -16.54 4.49 0.14
CA GLU A 360 -16.86 3.12 -0.24
C GLU A 360 -17.49 2.44 0.96
N ALA A 361 -18.61 1.75 0.76
CA ALA A 361 -19.25 0.90 1.74
C ALA A 361 -19.41 -0.51 1.17
N GLY A 362 -19.10 -1.51 1.97
CA GLY A 362 -19.19 -2.89 1.53
C GLY A 362 -19.59 -3.85 2.65
N TYR A 363 -19.96 -5.05 2.24
CA TYR A 363 -20.28 -6.14 3.13
C TYR A 363 -19.70 -7.46 2.59
N THR A 364 -18.97 -8.15 3.44
CA THR A 364 -18.39 -9.46 3.14
C THR A 364 -19.07 -10.52 3.99
N THR A 365 -19.49 -11.60 3.37
CA THR A 365 -20.16 -12.75 4.02
C THR A 365 -19.79 -14.05 3.30
N GLU A 366 -20.22 -15.17 3.85
CA GLU A 366 -20.12 -16.47 3.19
C GLU A 366 -21.44 -16.84 2.52
N ILE A 367 -21.40 -17.16 1.23
CA ILE A 367 -22.53 -17.65 0.45
C ILE A 367 -22.11 -18.98 -0.19
N PHE A 368 -22.84 -20.05 0.10
CA PHE A 368 -22.51 -21.42 -0.35
C PHE A 368 -21.08 -21.88 0.03
N GLY A 369 -20.59 -21.44 1.20
CA GLY A 369 -19.24 -21.75 1.66
C GLY A 369 -18.12 -20.96 0.94
N GLN A 370 -18.48 -19.99 0.12
CA GLN A 370 -17.54 -19.10 -0.57
C GLN A 370 -17.59 -17.70 0.03
N LYS A 371 -16.44 -17.13 0.32
CA LYS A 371 -16.32 -15.73 0.74
C LYS A 371 -16.80 -14.85 -0.40
N THR A 372 -17.87 -14.10 -0.18
CA THR A 372 -18.52 -13.23 -1.18
C THR A 372 -18.70 -11.85 -0.61
N TYR A 373 -18.62 -10.83 -1.44
CA TYR A 373 -18.78 -9.44 -1.02
C TYR A 373 -19.58 -8.64 -2.04
N GLY A 374 -20.25 -7.60 -1.54
CA GLY A 374 -20.82 -6.52 -2.33
C GLY A 374 -20.28 -5.19 -1.84
N ALA A 375 -20.00 -4.27 -2.74
CA ALA A 375 -19.54 -2.94 -2.41
C ALA A 375 -20.17 -1.88 -3.31
N PHE A 376 -20.30 -0.68 -2.77
CA PHE A 376 -20.68 0.52 -3.51
C PHE A 376 -19.72 1.65 -3.13
N ALA A 377 -19.17 2.33 -4.13
CA ALA A 377 -18.36 3.51 -3.92
C ALA A 377 -18.93 4.71 -4.68
N TYR A 378 -18.79 5.89 -4.09
CA TYR A 378 -19.08 7.17 -4.70
C TYR A 378 -17.92 8.13 -4.49
N SER A 379 -17.55 8.87 -5.53
CA SER A 379 -16.45 9.82 -5.48
C SER A 379 -16.72 11.06 -6.32
N GLN A 380 -16.14 12.18 -5.95
CA GLN A 380 -16.22 13.44 -6.69
C GLN A 380 -14.86 14.12 -6.78
N THR A 381 -14.71 14.92 -7.85
CA THR A 381 -13.59 15.85 -8.03
C THR A 381 -14.09 17.29 -8.09
N ALA A 382 -13.20 18.24 -7.82
CA ALA A 382 -13.44 19.66 -8.02
C ALA A 382 -12.23 20.31 -8.71
N ASP A 383 -12.51 21.30 -9.55
CA ASP A 383 -11.52 22.07 -10.34
C ASP A 383 -10.66 21.21 -11.30
N LEU A 384 -11.17 20.05 -11.75
CA LEU A 384 -10.48 19.12 -12.65
C LEU A 384 -11.22 18.91 -13.97
N VAL A 385 -11.92 19.95 -14.45
CA VAL A 385 -12.71 19.95 -15.67
C VAL A 385 -11.87 19.53 -16.88
N GLY A 386 -12.37 18.56 -17.64
CA GLY A 386 -11.70 18.04 -18.86
C GLY A 386 -10.50 17.12 -18.60
N ALA A 387 -10.14 16.90 -17.33
CA ALA A 387 -9.09 15.97 -16.95
C ALA A 387 -9.65 14.70 -16.29
N PHE A 388 -10.63 14.88 -15.40
CA PHE A 388 -11.30 13.80 -14.67
C PHE A 388 -12.82 13.99 -14.70
N PRO A 389 -13.62 12.93 -14.49
CA PRO A 389 -15.06 13.06 -14.24
C PRO A 389 -15.36 13.94 -13.02
N GLU A 390 -16.49 14.65 -13.03
CA GLU A 390 -16.99 15.34 -11.83
C GLU A 390 -17.38 14.34 -10.74
N ALA A 391 -18.03 13.24 -11.14
CA ALA A 391 -18.48 12.21 -10.20
C ALA A 391 -18.33 10.81 -10.79
N ARG A 392 -18.10 9.82 -9.92
CA ARG A 392 -18.03 8.39 -10.21
C ARG A 392 -18.82 7.61 -9.19
N SER A 393 -19.67 6.69 -9.66
CA SER A 393 -20.32 5.67 -8.86
C SER A 393 -19.83 4.29 -9.28
N ILE A 394 -19.53 3.41 -8.35
CA ILE A 394 -19.05 2.06 -8.61
C ILE A 394 -19.91 1.08 -7.82
N GLY A 395 -20.41 0.03 -8.46
CA GLY A 395 -21.08 -1.08 -7.79
C GLY A 395 -20.36 -2.38 -8.13
N THR A 396 -19.93 -3.14 -7.11
CA THR A 396 -19.11 -4.36 -7.27
C THR A 396 -19.75 -5.52 -6.53
N LEU A 397 -19.74 -6.70 -7.18
CA LEU A 397 -20.01 -8.00 -6.57
C LEU A 397 -18.84 -8.92 -6.85
N GLY A 398 -18.30 -9.59 -5.83
CA GLY A 398 -17.18 -10.49 -6.01
C GLY A 398 -17.25 -11.70 -5.09
N THR A 399 -16.58 -12.77 -5.52
CA THR A 399 -16.46 -14.01 -4.76
C THR A 399 -15.07 -14.62 -4.91
N TRP A 400 -14.59 -15.26 -3.84
CA TRP A 400 -13.37 -16.06 -3.87
C TRP A 400 -13.76 -17.53 -4.05
N PHE A 401 -13.36 -18.13 -5.16
CA PHE A 401 -13.50 -19.59 -5.39
C PHE A 401 -12.49 -20.41 -4.60
N SER A 402 -11.37 -19.81 -4.28
CA SER A 402 -10.34 -20.30 -3.37
C SER A 402 -9.62 -19.10 -2.74
N ASN A 403 -8.69 -19.34 -1.83
CA ASN A 403 -7.87 -18.26 -1.25
C ASN A 403 -7.09 -17.44 -2.30
N ASN A 404 -6.89 -18.02 -3.48
CA ASN A 404 -6.02 -17.53 -4.54
C ASN A 404 -6.79 -17.04 -5.78
N ILE A 405 -8.08 -17.37 -5.93
CA ILE A 405 -8.86 -17.06 -7.13
C ILE A 405 -10.08 -16.24 -6.76
N ARG A 406 -10.15 -15.02 -7.29
CA ARG A 406 -11.25 -14.09 -7.13
C ARG A 406 -11.89 -13.74 -8.48
N LEU A 407 -13.21 -13.76 -8.53
CA LEU A 407 -14.01 -13.21 -9.62
C LEU A 407 -14.76 -11.99 -9.11
N ALA A 408 -14.73 -10.91 -9.88
CA ALA A 408 -15.49 -9.70 -9.58
C ALA A 408 -16.27 -9.24 -10.83
N LEU A 409 -17.50 -8.80 -10.59
CA LEU A 409 -18.37 -8.11 -11.55
C LEU A 409 -18.50 -6.67 -11.07
N GLU A 410 -18.31 -5.70 -11.95
CA GLU A 410 -18.38 -4.30 -11.57
C GLU A 410 -19.08 -3.46 -12.62
N TYR A 411 -19.83 -2.49 -12.16
CA TYR A 411 -20.44 -1.42 -12.96
C TYR A 411 -19.89 -0.09 -12.47
N VAL A 412 -19.35 0.70 -13.41
CA VAL A 412 -18.87 2.07 -13.16
C VAL A 412 -19.70 3.05 -13.97
N TYR A 413 -20.18 4.08 -13.30
CA TYR A 413 -20.91 5.18 -13.89
C TYR A 413 -20.17 6.48 -13.63
N ASP A 414 -19.65 7.10 -14.67
CA ASP A 414 -18.95 8.38 -14.65
C ASP A 414 -19.85 9.49 -15.19
N GLN A 415 -19.86 10.61 -14.49
CA GLN A 415 -20.52 11.85 -14.90
C GLN A 415 -19.46 12.92 -15.13
N ASP A 416 -19.46 13.50 -16.33
CA ASP A 416 -18.60 14.64 -16.64
C ASP A 416 -19.17 15.95 -16.09
N TYR A 417 -18.30 16.91 -15.91
CA TYR A 417 -18.68 18.27 -15.53
C TYR A 417 -19.73 18.84 -16.48
N PRO A 418 -20.63 19.73 -16.00
CA PRO A 418 -21.65 20.33 -16.84
C PRO A 418 -21.01 21.18 -17.95
N LYS A 419 -21.73 21.35 -19.06
CA LYS A 419 -21.28 22.13 -20.23
C LYS A 419 -20.92 23.58 -19.90
N THR A 420 -21.45 24.10 -18.81
CA THR A 420 -21.14 25.46 -18.31
C THR A 420 -19.82 25.53 -17.54
N ALA A 421 -19.23 24.38 -17.21
CA ALA A 421 -17.92 24.34 -16.60
C ALA A 421 -16.84 24.45 -17.67
N HIS A 422 -15.99 25.44 -17.54
CA HIS A 422 -14.91 25.72 -18.48
C HIS A 422 -13.58 25.33 -17.85
N ALA A 423 -12.82 24.48 -18.55
CA ALA A 423 -11.42 24.27 -18.23
C ALA A 423 -10.61 25.45 -18.79
N GLN A 424 -9.80 26.03 -17.97
CA GLN A 424 -8.84 27.04 -18.44
C GLN A 424 -7.75 26.29 -19.23
N GLY A 425 -7.54 26.70 -20.49
CA GLY A 425 -6.54 26.09 -21.38
C GLY A 425 -6.84 24.65 -21.88
N GLY A 426 -8.07 24.16 -21.69
CA GLY A 426 -8.46 22.80 -22.06
C GLY A 426 -9.92 22.65 -22.47
N PRO A 427 -10.38 21.42 -22.77
CA PRO A 427 -11.77 21.15 -23.10
C PRO A 427 -12.65 21.41 -21.88
N GLY A 428 -13.80 22.06 -22.11
CA GLY A 428 -14.84 22.22 -21.07
C GLY A 428 -15.56 20.92 -20.76
N GLY A 429 -16.40 20.96 -19.73
CA GLY A 429 -17.28 19.85 -19.37
C GLY A 429 -18.26 19.52 -20.51
N THR A 430 -18.58 18.27 -20.70
CA THR A 430 -19.52 17.80 -21.73
C THR A 430 -20.95 17.66 -21.23
N GLY A 431 -21.14 17.56 -19.90
CA GLY A 431 -22.40 17.23 -19.22
C GLY A 431 -22.94 15.84 -19.58
N ARG A 432 -22.05 14.94 -20.00
CA ARG A 432 -22.40 13.58 -20.43
C ARG A 432 -21.99 12.55 -19.38
N THR A 433 -22.41 11.33 -19.64
CA THR A 433 -22.10 10.16 -18.81
C THR A 433 -21.36 9.11 -19.62
N SER A 434 -20.55 8.32 -18.94
CA SER A 434 -19.89 7.12 -19.45
C SER A 434 -20.24 5.94 -18.55
N GLU A 435 -20.46 4.78 -19.14
CA GLU A 435 -20.81 3.57 -18.40
C GLU A 435 -19.80 2.48 -18.74
N THR A 436 -19.33 1.78 -17.72
CA THR A 436 -18.41 0.65 -17.87
C THR A 436 -18.95 -0.56 -17.12
N TYR A 437 -19.01 -1.68 -17.83
CA TYR A 437 -19.25 -3.00 -17.25
C TYR A 437 -17.97 -3.78 -17.36
N LEU A 438 -17.53 -4.40 -16.27
CA LEU A 438 -16.35 -5.23 -16.28
C LEU A 438 -16.53 -6.54 -15.50
N VAL A 439 -15.81 -7.54 -15.94
CA VAL A 439 -15.63 -8.83 -15.27
C VAL A 439 -14.15 -9.03 -15.13
N ARG A 440 -13.65 -9.18 -13.91
CA ARG A 440 -12.23 -9.43 -13.63
C ARG A 440 -12.05 -10.76 -12.92
N LEU A 441 -11.12 -11.55 -13.42
CA LEU A 441 -10.61 -12.75 -12.76
C LEU A 441 -9.19 -12.45 -12.30
N THR A 442 -8.95 -12.60 -10.99
CA THR A 442 -7.62 -12.44 -10.36
C THR A 442 -7.16 -13.77 -9.81
N TYR A 443 -5.92 -14.14 -10.10
CA TYR A 443 -5.20 -15.27 -9.49
C TYR A 443 -3.96 -14.75 -8.78
N GLU A 444 -3.79 -15.12 -7.52
CA GLU A 444 -2.66 -14.76 -6.66
C GLU A 444 -1.93 -16.03 -6.20
N TRP A 445 -0.60 -15.99 -6.00
CA TRP A 445 0.20 -17.11 -5.49
C TRP A 445 1.25 -16.70 -4.47
#